data_7fa38389a13b09bfc5fa182688c5eac3
#
_entry.id   7fa38389a13b09bfc5fa182688c5eac3
#
_cell.length_a   1.000
_cell.length_b   1.000
_cell.length_c   1.000
_cell.angle_alpha   90.00
_cell.angle_beta   90.00
_cell.angle_gamma   90.00
#
_symmetry.space_group_name_H-M   'P 1'
#
loop_
_entity.id
_entity.type
_entity.pdbx_description
1 polymer ?
#
loop_
_entity_poly.entity_id
_entity_poly.type
_entity_poly.pdbx_seq_one_letter_code
_entity_poly.pdbx_strand_id
1 'polypeptide(L)' 'MSVAIIRFPGSNCEQETFQTLCALGIDADIIDWTISSTQLNTYSGFIIP' A
#
# COMPACT_ATOMS: atom_id res chain seq x y z
N MET A 1 13.18 2.51 0.29
CA MET A 1 11.95 2.91 1.02
C MET A 1 10.75 2.34 0.29
N SER A 2 9.86 1.68 1.00
CA SER A 2 8.67 1.10 0.40
C SER A 2 7.42 1.46 1.20
N VAL A 3 6.29 1.54 0.51
CA VAL A 3 5.02 1.97 1.07
C VAL A 3 4.00 0.86 0.84
N ALA A 4 3.24 0.52 1.87
CA ALA A 4 2.15 -0.43 1.76
C ALA A 4 0.84 0.31 1.54
N ILE A 5 0.11 -0.06 0.49
CA ILE A 5 -1.23 0.45 0.23
C ILE A 5 -2.19 -0.61 0.74
N ILE A 6 -2.91 -0.31 1.81
CA ILE A 6 -3.76 -1.31 2.46
C ILE A 6 -5.09 -1.38 1.74
N ARG A 7 -5.43 -2.57 1.26
CA ARG A 7 -6.66 -2.82 0.53
C ARG A 7 -7.69 -3.45 1.46
N PHE A 8 -8.85 -2.78 1.57
CA PHE A 8 -9.98 -3.28 2.35
C PHE A 8 -11.08 -3.76 1.42
N PRO A 9 -11.96 -4.65 1.89
CA PRO A 9 -13.15 -5.02 1.11
C PRO A 9 -13.95 -3.76 0.76
N GLY A 10 -14.27 -3.60 -0.51
CA GLY A 10 -15.03 -2.44 -0.97
C GLY A 10 -14.22 -1.19 -1.30
N SER A 11 -12.92 -1.18 -1.04
CA SER A 11 -12.10 -0.03 -1.43
C SER A 11 -11.84 -0.08 -2.93
N ASN A 12 -11.80 1.09 -3.57
CA ASN A 12 -11.65 1.19 -5.02
C ASN A 12 -10.46 2.03 -5.45
N CYS A 13 -9.73 2.64 -4.51
CA CYS A 13 -8.72 3.62 -4.84
C CYS A 13 -7.29 3.10 -4.79
N GLU A 14 -7.10 1.82 -4.49
CA GLU A 14 -5.75 1.27 -4.33
C GLU A 14 -4.96 1.28 -5.64
N GLN A 15 -5.62 1.03 -6.76
CA GLN A 15 -4.94 1.03 -8.06
C GLN A 15 -4.46 2.44 -8.43
N GLU A 16 -5.30 3.44 -8.23
CA GLU A 16 -4.95 4.82 -8.53
C GLU A 16 -3.81 5.29 -7.63
N THR A 17 -3.87 4.95 -6.35
CA THR A 17 -2.82 5.28 -5.40
C THR A 17 -1.51 4.62 -5.81
N PHE A 18 -1.56 3.35 -6.18
CA PHE A 18 -0.38 2.62 -6.62
C PHE A 18 0.26 3.26 -7.84
N GLN A 19 -0.55 3.61 -8.85
CA GLN A 19 -0.05 4.23 -10.06
C GLN A 19 0.58 5.60 -9.78
N THR A 20 -0.02 6.37 -8.89
CA THR A 20 0.52 7.68 -8.52
C THR A 20 1.88 7.54 -7.84
N LEU A 21 2.01 6.61 -6.91
CA LEU A 21 3.27 6.39 -6.22
C LEU A 21 4.36 5.90 -7.17
N CYS A 22 4.01 5.02 -8.09
CA CYS A 22 4.95 4.55 -9.10
C CYS A 22 5.43 5.69 -9.99
N ALA A 23 4.53 6.59 -10.36
CA ALA A 23 4.87 7.75 -11.18
C ALA A 23 5.83 8.69 -10.46
N LEU A 24 5.79 8.72 -9.13
CA LEU A 24 6.68 9.52 -8.31
C LEU A 24 8.01 8.82 -8.00
N GLY A 25 8.19 7.59 -8.49
CA GLY A 25 9.41 6.82 -8.23
C GLY A 25 9.45 6.18 -6.86
N ILE A 26 8.31 6.00 -6.22
CA ILE A 26 8.20 5.39 -4.89
C ILE A 26 7.86 3.92 -5.02
N ASP A 27 8.59 3.05 -4.33
CA ASP A 27 8.26 1.63 -4.26
C ASP A 27 6.97 1.46 -3.45
N ALA A 28 5.97 0.83 -4.05
CA ALA A 28 4.69 0.62 -3.39
C ALA A 28 4.15 -0.76 -3.69
N ASP A 29 3.45 -1.35 -2.72
CA ASP A 29 2.78 -2.64 -2.86
C ASP A 29 1.35 -2.53 -2.38
N ILE A 30 0.44 -3.19 -3.09
CA ILE A 30 -0.95 -3.30 -2.64
C ILE A 30 -1.05 -4.54 -1.77
N ILE A 31 -1.44 -4.34 -0.51
CA ILE A 31 -1.46 -5.39 0.52
C ILE A 31 -2.86 -5.52 1.07
N ASP A 32 -3.32 -6.76 1.27
CA ASP A 32 -4.62 -6.99 1.89
C ASP A 32 -4.60 -6.54 3.35
N TRP A 33 -5.74 -6.05 3.82
CA TRP A 33 -5.89 -5.59 5.19
C TRP A 33 -5.65 -6.68 6.23
N THR A 34 -5.68 -7.96 5.82
CA THR A 34 -5.44 -9.09 6.71
C THR A 34 -3.97 -9.39 6.94
N ILE A 35 -3.08 -8.59 6.37
CA ILE A 35 -1.64 -8.79 6.53
C ILE A 35 -1.24 -8.72 8.00
N SER A 36 -0.25 -9.53 8.40
CA SER A 36 0.23 -9.53 9.77
C SER A 36 1.05 -8.27 10.07
N SER A 37 1.07 -7.86 11.34
CA SER A 37 1.85 -6.69 11.74
C SER A 37 3.34 -6.89 11.50
N THR A 38 3.82 -8.11 11.57
CA THR A 38 5.23 -8.41 11.30
C THR A 38 5.59 -8.04 9.86
N GLN A 39 4.73 -8.37 8.91
CA GLN A 39 4.95 -8.01 7.51
C GLN A 39 4.85 -6.52 7.29
N LEU A 40 3.93 -5.84 7.99
CA LEU A 40 3.80 -4.40 7.88
C LEU A 40 5.06 -3.67 8.33
N ASN A 41 5.79 -4.23 9.28
CA ASN A 41 7.01 -3.62 9.80
C ASN A 41 8.13 -3.55 8.76
N THR A 42 8.01 -4.25 7.65
CA THR A 42 9.00 -4.18 6.58
C THR A 42 8.82 -2.94 5.70
N TYR A 43 7.71 -2.23 5.86
CA TYR A 43 7.41 -1.04 5.06
C TYR A 43 7.73 0.23 5.83
N SER A 44 8.13 1.27 5.09
CA SER A 44 8.45 2.56 5.68
C SER A 44 7.20 3.38 6.03
N GLY A 45 6.09 3.08 5.37
CA GLY A 45 4.84 3.79 5.62
C GLY A 45 3.65 3.05 5.03
N PHE A 46 2.45 3.53 5.34
CA PHE A 46 1.21 2.93 4.90
C PHE A 46 0.27 3.98 4.36
N ILE A 47 -0.55 3.60 3.38
CA ILE A 47 -1.63 4.43 2.88
C ILE A 47 -2.91 3.62 2.98
N ILE A 48 -3.95 4.22 3.58
CA ILE A 48 -5.27 3.64 3.66
C ILE A 48 -6.19 4.51 2.80
N PRO A 49 -6.50 4.04 1.59
CA PRO A 49 -7.35 4.81 0.68
C PRO A 49 -8.79 4.93 1.17
#